data_a61216f1229545cf14cde4a720bc27c9
#
_entry.id   a61216f1229545cf14cde4a720bc27c9
#
_cell.length_a   1.000
_cell.length_b   1.000
_cell.length_c   1.000
_cell.angle_alpha   90.00
_cell.angle_beta   90.00
_cell.angle_gamma   90.00
#
_symmetry.space_group_name_H-M   'P 1'
#
loop_
_entity.id
_entity.type
_entity.pdbx_description
1 polymer ?
#
loop_
_entity_poly.entity_id
_entity_poly.type
_entity_poly.pdbx_seq_one_letter_code
_entity_poly.pdbx_strand_id
1 'polypeptide(L)'
;MKDIYPVPETFKKTARLSEADYFKRYQQSIEQPNEFWAQEAKNIDWITPFTQVKNTSFNSDHFKIEWFADGELNVSANCLDRHLTDNPLKPAIIWDGDHPSQHKIISFSELHDE
;
A
#
# COMPACT_ATOMS: atom_id res chain seq x y z
N MET A 1 -4.99 -33.18 0.02
CA MET A 1 -5.86 -32.23 -0.70
C MET A 1 -5.90 -30.97 0.16
N LYS A 2 -5.55 -29.79 -0.36
CA LYS A 2 -5.73 -28.56 0.43
C LYS A 2 -7.22 -28.22 0.42
N ASP A 3 -7.83 -28.11 1.59
CA ASP A 3 -9.22 -27.69 1.71
C ASP A 3 -9.33 -26.24 1.23
N ILE A 4 -10.15 -26.02 0.20
CA ILE A 4 -10.46 -24.68 -0.33
C ILE A 4 -11.76 -24.23 0.32
N TYR A 5 -11.68 -23.17 1.10
CA TYR A 5 -12.85 -22.58 1.76
C TYR A 5 -13.41 -21.45 0.87
N PRO A 6 -14.71 -21.49 0.52
CA PRO A 6 -15.32 -20.42 -0.28
C PRO A 6 -15.37 -19.13 0.54
N VAL A 7 -15.16 -18.00 -0.14
CA VAL A 7 -15.30 -16.67 0.48
C VAL A 7 -16.77 -16.42 0.82
N PRO A 8 -17.12 -16.06 2.07
CA PRO A 8 -18.50 -15.75 2.45
C PRO A 8 -19.07 -14.59 1.62
N GLU A 9 -20.35 -14.68 1.26
CA GLU A 9 -21.02 -13.68 0.42
C GLU A 9 -21.02 -12.26 1.04
N THR A 10 -21.02 -12.16 2.37
CA THR A 10 -20.91 -10.88 3.08
C THR A 10 -19.57 -10.18 2.79
N PHE A 11 -18.48 -10.94 2.75
CA PHE A 11 -17.15 -10.40 2.41
C PHE A 11 -17.06 -10.04 0.93
N LYS A 12 -17.62 -10.85 0.02
CA LYS A 12 -17.62 -10.54 -1.41
C LYS A 12 -18.32 -9.22 -1.71
N LYS A 13 -19.47 -8.96 -1.04
CA LYS A 13 -20.26 -7.73 -1.24
C LYS A 13 -19.55 -6.45 -0.78
N THR A 14 -18.68 -6.57 0.22
CA THR A 14 -17.95 -5.42 0.79
C THR A 14 -16.51 -5.32 0.29
N ALA A 15 -16.05 -6.29 -0.49
CA ALA A 15 -14.71 -6.29 -1.06
C ALA A 15 -14.52 -5.12 -2.03
N ARG A 16 -13.42 -4.39 -1.88
CA ARG A 16 -13.04 -3.29 -2.79
C ARG A 16 -12.59 -3.79 -4.15
N LEU A 17 -12.17 -5.05 -4.24
CA LEU A 17 -11.65 -5.69 -5.43
C LEU A 17 -12.32 -7.04 -5.59
N SER A 18 -12.95 -7.29 -6.73
CA SER A 18 -13.47 -8.60 -7.08
C SER A 18 -12.33 -9.52 -7.58
N GLU A 19 -12.59 -10.83 -7.63
CA GLU A 19 -11.64 -11.78 -8.20
C GLU A 19 -11.32 -11.45 -9.66
N ALA A 20 -12.34 -11.07 -10.45
CA ALA A 20 -12.16 -10.68 -11.85
C ALA A 20 -11.29 -9.42 -11.99
N ASP A 21 -11.50 -8.42 -11.12
CA ASP A 21 -10.68 -7.20 -11.09
C ASP A 21 -9.24 -7.52 -10.70
N TYR A 22 -9.05 -8.42 -9.73
CA TYR A 22 -7.71 -8.87 -9.33
C TYR A 22 -6.95 -9.47 -10.53
N PHE A 23 -7.54 -10.41 -11.24
CA PHE A 23 -6.90 -11.03 -12.40
C PHE A 23 -6.60 -10.02 -13.51
N LYS A 24 -7.53 -9.11 -13.79
CA LYS A 24 -7.33 -8.04 -14.78
C LYS A 24 -6.14 -7.15 -14.39
N ARG A 25 -6.09 -6.70 -13.13
CA ARG A 25 -4.99 -5.86 -12.62
C ARG A 25 -3.66 -6.60 -12.59
N TYR A 26 -3.69 -7.88 -12.19
CA TYR A 26 -2.50 -8.73 -12.22
C TYR A 26 -1.94 -8.86 -13.63
N GLN A 27 -2.79 -9.16 -14.62
CA GLN A 27 -2.37 -9.24 -16.01
C GLN A 27 -1.77 -7.91 -16.50
N GLN A 28 -2.41 -6.79 -16.20
CA GLN A 28 -1.89 -5.46 -16.53
C GLN A 28 -0.52 -5.21 -15.89
N SER A 29 -0.31 -5.62 -14.64
CA SER A 29 0.97 -5.44 -13.95
C SER A 29 2.13 -6.21 -14.60
N ILE A 30 1.83 -7.29 -15.30
CA ILE A 30 2.81 -8.11 -16.03
C ILE A 30 3.04 -7.59 -17.46
N GLU A 31 1.96 -7.27 -18.18
CA GLU A 31 2.02 -6.88 -19.60
C GLU A 31 2.39 -5.42 -19.79
N GLN A 32 1.98 -4.53 -18.88
CA GLN A 32 2.18 -3.08 -18.93
C GLN A 32 2.69 -2.56 -17.58
N PRO A 33 3.86 -3.03 -17.10
CA PRO A 33 4.31 -2.72 -15.73
C PRO A 33 4.55 -1.24 -15.49
N ASN A 34 5.07 -0.49 -16.45
CA ASN A 34 5.33 0.93 -16.27
C ASN A 34 4.03 1.74 -16.10
N GLU A 35 3.04 1.47 -16.94
CA GLU A 35 1.74 2.13 -16.87
C GLU A 35 0.98 1.74 -15.59
N PHE A 36 1.01 0.46 -15.25
CA PHE A 36 0.38 -0.04 -14.03
C PHE A 36 0.97 0.61 -12.79
N TRP A 37 2.29 0.58 -12.63
CA TRP A 37 2.93 1.13 -11.44
C TRP A 37 2.92 2.66 -11.40
N ALA A 38 2.94 3.35 -12.56
CA ALA A 38 2.70 4.79 -12.62
C ALA A 38 1.30 5.15 -12.11
N GLN A 39 0.29 4.34 -12.42
CA GLN A 39 -1.06 4.55 -11.94
C GLN A 39 -1.19 4.28 -10.43
N GLU A 40 -0.59 3.20 -9.94
CA GLU A 40 -0.60 2.87 -8.51
C GLU A 40 0.13 3.92 -7.67
N ALA A 41 1.23 4.45 -8.17
CA ALA A 41 2.02 5.50 -7.51
C ALA A 41 1.26 6.82 -7.29
N LYS A 42 0.14 7.06 -7.99
CA LYS A 42 -0.76 8.20 -7.73
C LYS A 42 -1.48 8.14 -6.38
N ASN A 43 -1.48 6.99 -5.74
CA ASN A 43 -2.02 6.83 -4.39
C ASN A 43 -1.08 7.35 -3.29
N ILE A 44 0.13 7.75 -3.66
CA ILE A 44 1.19 8.27 -2.78
C ILE A 44 1.37 9.76 -3.07
N ASP A 45 1.54 10.56 -2.01
CA ASP A 45 1.84 11.98 -2.12
C ASP A 45 3.35 12.15 -2.28
N TRP A 46 3.76 12.65 -3.44
CA TRP A 46 5.15 12.90 -3.78
C TRP A 46 5.55 14.34 -3.50
N ILE A 47 6.70 14.55 -2.88
CA ILE A 47 7.33 15.88 -2.74
C ILE A 47 7.86 16.29 -4.10
N THR A 48 8.64 15.42 -4.75
CA THR A 48 9.09 15.56 -6.12
C THR A 48 8.54 14.40 -6.93
N PRO A 49 7.61 14.61 -7.89
CA PRO A 49 7.10 13.55 -8.74
C PRO A 49 8.21 12.86 -9.53
N PHE A 50 8.13 11.55 -9.66
CA PHE A 50 9.04 10.76 -10.49
C PHE A 50 8.78 10.98 -11.98
N THR A 51 9.81 10.83 -12.81
CA THR A 51 9.70 10.80 -14.28
C THR A 51 9.91 9.39 -14.83
N GLN A 52 10.68 8.56 -14.10
CA GLN A 52 10.96 7.18 -14.49
C GLN A 52 10.40 6.19 -13.47
N VAL A 53 9.47 5.34 -13.91
CA VAL A 53 8.84 4.33 -13.02
C VAL A 53 9.83 3.24 -12.64
N LYS A 54 10.55 2.71 -13.63
CA LYS A 54 11.41 1.53 -13.44
C LYS A 54 12.66 1.63 -14.31
N ASN A 55 13.79 1.28 -13.72
CA ASN A 55 15.05 1.10 -14.42
C ASN A 55 15.74 -0.15 -13.87
N THR A 56 15.53 -1.29 -14.52
CA THR A 56 16.01 -2.58 -14.04
C THR A 56 16.73 -3.34 -15.13
N SER A 57 17.84 -3.98 -14.75
CA SER A 57 18.59 -4.91 -15.61
C SER A 57 19.04 -6.10 -14.78
N PHE A 58 18.87 -7.30 -15.30
CA PHE A 58 19.36 -8.55 -14.72
C PHE A 58 20.60 -9.07 -15.45
N ASN A 59 21.19 -8.24 -16.32
CA ASN A 59 22.46 -8.59 -16.97
C ASN A 59 23.58 -8.58 -15.92
N SER A 60 24.45 -9.63 -15.92
CA SER A 60 25.55 -9.79 -14.98
C SER A 60 26.50 -8.58 -14.93
N ASP A 61 26.73 -7.93 -16.07
CA ASP A 61 27.65 -6.80 -16.20
C ASP A 61 27.04 -5.46 -15.79
N HIS A 62 25.70 -5.41 -15.75
CA HIS A 62 24.93 -4.19 -15.45
C HIS A 62 23.69 -4.52 -14.62
N PHE A 63 23.87 -5.26 -13.53
CA PHE A 63 22.77 -5.55 -12.62
C PHE A 63 22.28 -4.27 -11.93
N LYS A 64 20.98 -4.00 -12.10
CA LYS A 64 20.35 -2.78 -11.58
C LYS A 64 18.88 -3.01 -11.26
N ILE A 65 18.44 -2.56 -10.10
CA ILE A 65 17.03 -2.54 -9.70
C ILE A 65 16.72 -1.19 -9.09
N GLU A 66 16.05 -0.33 -9.86
CA GLU A 66 15.61 0.98 -9.42
C GLU A 66 14.14 1.16 -9.75
N TRP A 67 13.39 1.66 -8.77
CA TRP A 67 12.00 2.05 -8.91
C TRP A 67 11.86 3.50 -8.44
N PHE A 68 11.21 4.34 -9.28
CA PHE A 68 10.93 5.74 -8.95
C PHE A 68 12.17 6.50 -8.44
N ALA A 69 13.34 6.23 -9.02
CA ALA A 69 14.64 6.66 -8.51
C ALA A 69 14.84 8.18 -8.44
N ASP A 70 14.10 8.92 -9.26
CA ASP A 70 14.10 10.38 -9.33
C ASP A 70 12.93 11.04 -8.57
N GLY A 71 12.07 10.25 -7.93
CA GLY A 71 10.98 10.73 -7.09
C GLY A 71 11.40 10.87 -5.63
N GLU A 72 10.82 11.86 -4.95
CA GLU A 72 11.02 12.09 -3.53
C GLU A 72 9.69 12.07 -2.79
N LEU A 73 9.64 11.38 -1.66
CA LEU A 73 8.47 11.33 -0.79
C LEU A 73 8.88 11.27 0.69
N ASN A 74 7.96 11.63 1.56
CA ASN A 74 8.08 11.37 2.98
C ASN A 74 7.09 10.27 3.38
N VAL A 75 7.60 9.17 3.92
CA VAL A 75 6.79 8.02 4.33
C VAL A 75 5.90 8.38 5.51
N SER A 76 6.43 9.09 6.50
CA SER A 76 5.67 9.55 7.67
C SER A 76 4.50 10.45 7.25
N ALA A 77 4.75 11.44 6.39
CA ALA A 77 3.70 12.31 5.87
C ALA A 77 2.59 11.52 5.15
N ASN A 78 2.96 10.53 4.36
CA ASN A 78 2.00 9.66 3.68
C ASN A 78 1.22 8.75 4.62
N CYS A 79 1.83 8.28 5.71
CA CYS A 79 1.20 7.36 6.65
C CYS A 79 0.39 8.07 7.74
N LEU A 80 0.80 9.28 8.13
CA LEU A 80 0.22 10.00 9.28
C LEU A 80 -0.37 11.35 8.90
N ASP A 81 0.47 12.30 8.46
CA ASP A 81 0.06 13.71 8.32
C ASP A 81 -1.13 13.91 7.39
N ARG A 82 -1.16 13.20 6.25
CA ARG A 82 -2.26 13.27 5.28
C ARG A 82 -3.62 12.84 5.84
N HIS A 83 -3.64 12.11 6.95
CA HIS A 83 -4.87 11.61 7.57
C HIS A 83 -5.37 12.50 8.71
N LEU A 84 -4.58 13.46 9.16
CA LEU A 84 -4.93 14.33 10.30
C LEU A 84 -6.10 15.24 10.00
N THR A 85 -6.23 15.74 8.78
CA THR A 85 -7.33 16.63 8.40
C THR A 85 -8.69 15.94 8.44
N ASP A 86 -8.78 14.74 7.90
CA ASP A 86 -10.07 14.06 7.71
C ASP A 86 -10.40 13.06 8.84
N ASN A 87 -9.37 12.47 9.44
CA ASN A 87 -9.55 11.34 10.36
C ASN A 87 -8.61 11.37 11.58
N PRO A 88 -8.43 12.50 12.30
CA PRO A 88 -7.44 12.60 13.38
C PRO A 88 -7.67 11.62 14.54
N LEU A 89 -8.93 11.33 14.85
CA LEU A 89 -9.32 10.43 15.95
C LEU A 89 -9.52 8.96 15.53
N LYS A 90 -9.34 8.65 14.24
CA LYS A 90 -9.42 7.26 13.79
C LYS A 90 -8.25 6.45 14.34
N PRO A 91 -8.46 5.20 14.79
CA PRO A 91 -7.38 4.31 15.18
C PRO A 91 -6.32 4.15 14.09
N ALA A 92 -5.09 4.54 14.36
CA ALA A 92 -3.92 4.31 13.52
C ALA A 92 -3.23 3.00 13.92
N ILE A 93 -3.18 2.71 15.23
CA ILE A 93 -2.63 1.47 15.77
C ILE A 93 -3.64 0.86 16.74
N ILE A 94 -3.87 -0.44 16.60
CA ILE A 94 -4.56 -1.27 17.58
C ILE A 94 -3.54 -2.30 18.03
N TRP A 95 -3.07 -2.18 19.27
CA TRP A 95 -2.11 -3.10 19.86
C TRP A 95 -2.78 -3.98 20.89
N ASP A 96 -2.58 -5.29 20.76
CA ASP A 96 -3.02 -6.30 21.72
C ASP A 96 -1.80 -7.06 22.23
N GLY A 97 -1.65 -7.13 23.55
CA GLY A 97 -0.61 -7.90 24.22
C GLY A 97 -1.00 -9.35 24.45
N ASP A 98 -0.12 -10.11 25.08
CA ASP A 98 -0.35 -11.53 25.39
C ASP A 98 -1.47 -11.75 26.40
N HIS A 99 -1.73 -10.78 27.27
CA HIS A 99 -2.81 -10.84 28.24
C HIS A 99 -4.03 -10.02 27.75
N PRO A 100 -5.28 -10.54 27.87
CA PRO A 100 -6.49 -9.87 27.36
C PRO A 100 -6.74 -8.45 27.88
N SER A 101 -6.16 -8.08 29.03
CA SER A 101 -6.25 -6.71 29.58
C SER A 101 -5.19 -5.76 29.02
N GLN A 102 -4.25 -6.25 28.24
CA GLN A 102 -3.17 -5.45 27.66
C GLN A 102 -3.53 -5.09 26.21
N HIS A 103 -4.27 -4.02 26.05
CA HIS A 103 -4.55 -3.45 24.73
C HIS A 103 -4.35 -1.94 24.76
N LYS A 104 -3.95 -1.37 23.64
CA LYS A 104 -3.83 0.07 23.43
C LYS A 104 -4.35 0.42 22.04
N ILE A 105 -5.17 1.46 21.97
CA ILE A 105 -5.59 2.05 20.72
C ILE A 105 -4.94 3.42 20.65
N ILE A 106 -4.23 3.71 19.56
CA ILE A 106 -3.58 4.99 19.32
C ILE A 106 -4.21 5.58 18.06
N SER A 107 -4.73 6.78 18.16
CA SER A 107 -5.29 7.53 17.02
C SER A 107 -4.18 8.09 16.11
N PHE A 108 -4.55 8.56 14.91
CA PHE A 108 -3.61 9.25 14.03
C PHE A 108 -3.02 10.51 14.69
N SER A 109 -3.83 11.27 15.41
CA SER A 109 -3.36 12.48 16.13
C SER A 109 -2.35 12.13 17.22
N GLU A 110 -2.67 11.15 18.08
CA GLU A 110 -1.75 10.70 19.13
C GLU A 110 -0.44 10.16 18.58
N LEU A 111 -0.51 9.36 17.50
CA LEU A 111 0.69 8.79 16.87
C LEU A 111 1.56 9.85 16.16
N HIS A 112 0.94 10.93 15.68
CA HIS A 112 1.67 12.05 15.09
C HIS A 112 2.40 12.89 16.14
N ASP A 113 1.82 13.01 17.35
CA ASP A 113 2.38 13.81 18.46
C ASP A 113 3.51 13.07 19.21
N GLU A 114 3.64 11.72 19.08
CA GLU A 114 4.71 10.89 19.66
C GLU A 114 5.98 10.90 18.77
#